data_2acc9ede0c98d07556cb6818f594614a
#
_entry.id   2acc9ede0c98d07556cb6818f594614a
#
_cell.length_a   1.000
_cell.length_b   1.000
_cell.length_c   1.000
_cell.angle_alpha   90.00
_cell.angle_beta   90.00
_cell.angle_gamma   90.00
#
_symmetry.space_group_name_H-M   'P 1'
#
loop_
_entity.id
_entity.type
_entity.pdbx_description
1 polymer ?
#
loop_
_entity_poly.entity_id
_entity_poly.type
_entity_poly.pdbx_seq_one_letter_code
_entity_poly.pdbx_strand_id
1 'polypeptide(L)'
;MSQETSKGITYPESTDHARLWEHLQALAEDADAIIPGSIDVQTFTSSGTWNKPAGARFVVVEVQAGGGGSGGCPSTTAGQGAASPGGAGGEYARGWFAAATLGATEAVTVGAGGTAGAAGANAGGNGGASSFGAHITCSGGDGSQAGTASSGASASLAGADGGTGGSGGSVRVPGGDGGCSQTMSGFPVKFNNGGGSVLGAMQRSSGISVGQTAGIAGNSYGGGAAGGSNGPSLSSVAGAAGGPGIVVVTTLKA
;
A
#
# COMPACT_ATOMS: atom_id res chain seq x y z
N MET A 1 -27.08 -5.35 48.24
CA MET A 1 -27.20 -5.40 46.76
C MET A 1 -25.90 -4.89 46.20
N SER A 2 -25.39 -5.44 45.10
CA SER A 2 -24.21 -4.89 44.42
C SER A 2 -24.61 -3.74 43.51
N GLN A 3 -23.73 -2.74 43.36
CA GLN A 3 -23.86 -1.65 42.39
C GLN A 3 -22.86 -1.82 41.23
N GLU A 4 -23.11 -1.15 40.11
CA GLU A 4 -22.22 -1.14 38.97
C GLU A 4 -21.66 0.25 38.69
N THR A 5 -20.40 0.31 38.25
CA THR A 5 -19.83 1.54 37.69
C THR A 5 -20.40 1.84 36.31
N SER A 6 -20.16 3.02 35.76
CA SER A 6 -20.56 3.37 34.39
C SER A 6 -19.92 2.49 33.31
N LYS A 7 -18.96 1.64 33.66
CA LYS A 7 -18.31 0.63 32.79
C LYS A 7 -18.72 -0.81 33.10
N GLY A 8 -19.76 -1.00 33.90
CA GLY A 8 -20.27 -2.36 34.22
C GLY A 8 -19.50 -3.10 35.31
N ILE A 9 -18.56 -2.48 36.01
CA ILE A 9 -17.78 -3.15 37.06
C ILE A 9 -18.63 -3.19 38.34
N THR A 10 -18.86 -4.39 38.83
CA THR A 10 -19.64 -4.65 40.04
C THR A 10 -18.85 -4.28 41.30
N TYR A 11 -19.45 -3.61 42.25
CA TYR A 11 -18.85 -3.31 43.56
C TYR A 11 -19.86 -3.47 44.71
N PRO A 12 -19.40 -3.87 45.93
CA PRO A 12 -20.27 -4.02 47.07
C PRO A 12 -20.70 -2.64 47.64
N GLU A 13 -21.92 -2.60 48.17
CA GLU A 13 -22.35 -1.48 49.02
C GLU A 13 -21.73 -1.57 50.42
N SER A 14 -21.65 -0.40 51.11
CA SER A 14 -21.07 -0.32 52.47
C SER A 14 -21.74 -1.20 53.51
N THR A 15 -22.94 -1.71 53.24
CA THR A 15 -23.73 -2.58 54.09
C THR A 15 -23.60 -4.05 53.77
N ASP A 16 -22.87 -4.43 52.72
CA ASP A 16 -22.77 -5.79 52.19
C ASP A 16 -21.49 -6.52 52.67
N HIS A 17 -21.37 -6.65 53.99
CA HIS A 17 -20.15 -7.21 54.61
C HIS A 17 -20.05 -8.74 54.53
N ALA A 18 -21.18 -9.45 54.29
CA ALA A 18 -21.21 -10.90 54.38
C ALA A 18 -20.66 -11.65 53.17
N ARG A 19 -20.41 -10.96 52.01
CA ARG A 19 -20.04 -11.58 50.75
C ARG A 19 -18.84 -10.90 50.09
N LEU A 20 -17.93 -10.38 50.85
CA LEU A 20 -16.79 -9.63 50.36
C LEU A 20 -15.96 -10.40 49.32
N TRP A 21 -15.76 -11.72 49.52
CA TRP A 21 -15.00 -12.55 48.61
C TRP A 21 -15.73 -12.75 47.25
N GLU A 22 -17.08 -12.89 47.27
CA GLU A 22 -17.88 -12.99 46.04
C GLU A 22 -17.80 -11.70 45.21
N HIS A 23 -17.82 -10.56 45.89
CA HIS A 23 -17.68 -9.27 45.23
C HIS A 23 -16.27 -9.03 44.70
N LEU A 24 -15.23 -9.49 45.40
CA LEU A 24 -13.85 -9.45 44.92
C LEU A 24 -13.63 -10.36 43.72
N GLN A 25 -14.25 -11.56 43.74
CA GLN A 25 -14.20 -12.45 42.58
C GLN A 25 -14.92 -11.82 41.37
N ALA A 26 -16.15 -11.34 41.55
CA ALA A 26 -16.87 -10.67 40.46
C ALA A 26 -16.10 -9.44 39.90
N LEU A 27 -15.46 -8.65 40.77
CA LEU A 27 -14.63 -7.55 40.36
C LEU A 27 -13.41 -8.01 39.54
N ALA A 28 -12.78 -9.11 39.93
CA ALA A 28 -11.66 -9.68 39.19
C ALA A 28 -12.10 -10.19 37.81
N GLU A 29 -13.25 -10.91 37.75
CA GLU A 29 -13.84 -11.39 36.50
C GLU A 29 -14.24 -10.24 35.57
N ASP A 30 -14.85 -9.18 36.11
CA ASP A 30 -15.18 -7.96 35.36
C ASP A 30 -13.93 -7.25 34.85
N ALA A 31 -12.87 -7.19 35.67
CA ALA A 31 -11.59 -6.60 35.26
C ALA A 31 -10.92 -7.41 34.13
N ASP A 32 -10.90 -8.73 34.24
CA ASP A 32 -10.39 -9.61 33.18
C ASP A 32 -11.17 -9.47 31.86
N ALA A 33 -12.48 -9.23 31.96
CA ALA A 33 -13.31 -8.99 30.78
C ALA A 33 -13.02 -7.63 30.09
N ILE A 34 -12.48 -6.65 30.82
CA ILE A 34 -12.19 -5.29 30.32
C ILE A 34 -10.74 -5.17 29.82
N ILE A 35 -9.81 -5.88 30.47
CA ILE A 35 -8.39 -5.83 30.11
C ILE A 35 -8.17 -6.71 28.86
N PRO A 36 -7.61 -6.16 27.76
CA PRO A 36 -7.28 -7.02 26.60
C PRO A 36 -6.32 -8.12 26.99
N GLY A 37 -6.76 -9.38 26.90
CA GLY A 37 -5.94 -10.54 27.30
C GLY A 37 -4.76 -10.82 26.39
N SER A 38 -4.89 -10.51 25.08
CA SER A 38 -3.80 -10.72 24.13
C SER A 38 -4.07 -9.99 22.81
N ILE A 39 -2.98 -9.83 22.03
CA ILE A 39 -3.03 -9.25 20.68
C ILE A 39 -2.73 -10.38 19.68
N ASP A 40 -3.54 -10.49 18.63
CA ASP A 40 -3.31 -11.35 17.48
C ASP A 40 -3.03 -10.49 16.27
N VAL A 41 -1.94 -10.79 15.54
CA VAL A 41 -1.57 -10.05 14.32
C VAL A 41 -1.48 -11.03 13.17
N GLN A 42 -2.33 -10.84 12.16
CA GLN A 42 -2.33 -11.61 10.93
C GLN A 42 -1.89 -10.71 9.77
N THR A 43 -0.81 -11.10 9.09
CA THR A 43 -0.26 -10.37 7.95
C THR A 43 -0.49 -11.15 6.66
N PHE A 44 -1.13 -10.51 5.69
CA PHE A 44 -1.43 -11.08 4.38
C PHE A 44 -0.56 -10.43 3.32
N THR A 45 0.39 -11.19 2.76
CA THR A 45 1.20 -10.82 1.59
C THR A 45 0.66 -11.42 0.29
N SER A 46 -0.41 -12.20 0.39
CA SER A 46 -1.21 -12.76 -0.70
C SER A 46 -2.67 -12.81 -0.28
N SER A 47 -3.59 -12.85 -1.24
CA SER A 47 -5.02 -12.94 -0.97
C SER A 47 -5.36 -14.20 -0.17
N GLY A 48 -6.34 -14.09 0.73
CA GLY A 48 -6.73 -15.16 1.64
C GLY A 48 -8.01 -14.83 2.41
N THR A 49 -8.18 -15.48 3.54
CA THR A 49 -9.33 -15.26 4.43
C THR A 49 -8.83 -14.96 5.83
N TRP A 50 -9.24 -13.84 6.40
CA TRP A 50 -9.08 -13.59 7.82
C TRP A 50 -10.16 -14.35 8.58
N ASN A 51 -9.76 -15.10 9.61
CA ASN A 51 -10.67 -15.77 10.53
C ASN A 51 -10.67 -14.98 11.84
N LYS A 52 -11.86 -14.57 12.29
CA LYS A 52 -12.01 -13.84 13.54
C LYS A 52 -11.54 -14.67 14.72
N PRO A 53 -10.49 -14.26 15.47
CA PRO A 53 -10.05 -14.98 16.66
C PRO A 53 -11.13 -15.03 17.75
N ALA A 54 -11.16 -16.11 18.54
CA ALA A 54 -12.00 -16.17 19.71
C ALA A 54 -11.62 -15.07 20.70
N GLY A 55 -12.61 -14.47 21.37
CA GLY A 55 -12.40 -13.36 22.28
C GLY A 55 -12.10 -12.01 21.62
N ALA A 56 -12.18 -11.90 20.30
CA ALA A 56 -11.95 -10.64 19.58
C ALA A 56 -12.92 -9.56 20.04
N ARG A 57 -12.39 -8.39 20.44
CA ARG A 57 -13.16 -7.19 20.86
C ARG A 57 -13.02 -6.05 19.87
N PHE A 58 -11.78 -5.72 19.48
CA PHE A 58 -11.48 -4.68 18.50
C PHE A 58 -10.50 -5.21 17.45
N VAL A 59 -10.68 -4.73 16.24
CA VAL A 59 -9.83 -5.09 15.09
C VAL A 59 -9.36 -3.80 14.43
N VAL A 60 -8.04 -3.70 14.26
CA VAL A 60 -7.40 -2.65 13.48
C VAL A 60 -6.94 -3.27 12.17
N VAL A 61 -7.34 -2.69 11.06
CA VAL A 61 -7.00 -3.18 9.72
C VAL A 61 -6.24 -2.11 8.97
N GLU A 62 -5.09 -2.48 8.43
CA GLU A 62 -4.28 -1.66 7.55
C GLU A 62 -4.23 -2.32 6.18
N VAL A 63 -4.57 -1.56 5.16
CA VAL A 63 -4.64 -2.03 3.77
C VAL A 63 -3.77 -1.13 2.91
N GLN A 64 -2.77 -1.70 2.26
CA GLN A 64 -1.93 -1.06 1.26
C GLN A 64 -2.16 -1.73 -0.09
N ALA A 65 -2.54 -0.99 -1.11
CA ALA A 65 -2.69 -1.49 -2.47
C ALA A 65 -1.36 -1.61 -3.20
N GLY A 66 -1.32 -2.32 -4.32
CA GLY A 66 -0.12 -2.47 -5.16
C GLY A 66 0.26 -1.18 -5.87
N GLY A 67 1.55 -0.96 -6.09
CA GLY A 67 2.07 0.16 -6.87
C GLY A 67 2.09 -0.15 -8.38
N GLY A 68 2.10 0.89 -9.21
CA GLY A 68 2.15 0.80 -10.68
C GLY A 68 3.54 0.42 -11.21
N GLY A 69 3.59 -0.26 -12.33
CA GLY A 69 4.80 -0.55 -13.08
C GLY A 69 5.26 0.64 -13.93
N SER A 70 6.53 0.71 -14.28
CA SER A 70 7.05 1.72 -15.21
C SER A 70 7.05 1.21 -16.65
N GLY A 71 6.90 2.15 -17.60
CA GLY A 71 6.97 1.86 -19.03
C GLY A 71 8.39 1.57 -19.52
N GLY A 72 8.51 0.86 -20.63
CA GLY A 72 9.77 0.65 -21.34
C GLY A 72 10.19 1.88 -22.14
N CYS A 73 11.46 1.93 -22.53
CA CYS A 73 11.99 2.94 -23.46
C CYS A 73 12.29 2.34 -24.83
N PRO A 74 11.94 3.04 -25.93
CA PRO A 74 12.29 2.60 -27.27
C PRO A 74 13.80 2.69 -27.54
N SER A 75 14.26 2.03 -28.62
CA SER A 75 15.58 2.27 -29.17
C SER A 75 15.74 3.70 -29.66
N THR A 76 16.96 4.20 -29.65
CA THR A 76 17.32 5.55 -30.06
C THR A 76 18.32 5.52 -31.23
N THR A 77 18.26 6.52 -32.09
CA THR A 77 19.27 6.78 -33.10
C THR A 77 20.28 7.81 -32.62
N ALA A 78 21.26 8.14 -33.45
CA ALA A 78 22.24 9.21 -33.15
C ALA A 78 21.53 10.54 -32.85
N GLY A 79 21.89 11.18 -31.75
CA GLY A 79 21.30 12.43 -31.26
C GLY A 79 19.93 12.32 -30.64
N GLN A 80 19.40 11.10 -30.45
CA GLN A 80 18.15 10.85 -29.71
C GLN A 80 18.39 10.33 -28.31
N GLY A 81 17.54 10.73 -27.37
CA GLY A 81 17.41 10.11 -26.07
C GLY A 81 15.96 9.67 -25.80
N ALA A 82 15.76 8.75 -24.88
CA ALA A 82 14.44 8.35 -24.42
C ALA A 82 14.44 8.16 -22.90
N ALA A 83 13.33 8.49 -22.25
CA ALA A 83 13.11 8.19 -20.83
C ALA A 83 11.63 7.88 -20.59
N SER A 84 11.33 6.86 -19.81
CA SER A 84 9.97 6.56 -19.36
C SER A 84 9.72 7.17 -17.97
N PRO A 85 8.50 7.63 -17.66
CA PRO A 85 8.14 8.09 -16.33
C PRO A 85 8.13 6.96 -15.31
N GLY A 86 8.06 7.31 -14.02
CA GLY A 86 7.83 6.36 -12.96
C GLY A 86 6.37 5.95 -12.84
N GLY A 87 6.11 4.68 -12.44
CA GLY A 87 4.82 4.22 -11.98
C GLY A 87 4.47 4.79 -10.61
N ALA A 88 3.20 4.83 -10.27
CA ALA A 88 2.71 5.48 -9.06
C ALA A 88 2.58 4.52 -7.86
N GLY A 89 2.54 5.07 -6.66
CA GLY A 89 2.28 4.32 -5.42
C GLY A 89 0.82 3.93 -5.28
N GLY A 90 0.55 2.81 -4.59
CA GLY A 90 -0.80 2.37 -4.24
C GLY A 90 -1.35 3.17 -3.04
N GLU A 91 -2.68 3.23 -2.96
CA GLU A 91 -3.40 3.86 -1.86
C GLU A 91 -3.26 3.06 -0.57
N TYR A 92 -3.30 3.75 0.56
CA TYR A 92 -3.33 3.17 1.90
C TYR A 92 -4.60 3.57 2.64
N ALA A 93 -5.15 2.65 3.43
CA ALA A 93 -6.19 2.97 4.40
C ALA A 93 -6.02 2.17 5.69
N ARG A 94 -6.48 2.78 6.80
CA ARG A 94 -6.55 2.16 8.12
C ARG A 94 -7.94 2.34 8.70
N GLY A 95 -8.48 1.29 9.29
CA GLY A 95 -9.79 1.30 9.95
C GLY A 95 -9.76 0.61 11.30
N TRP A 96 -10.69 1.03 12.18
CA TRP A 96 -10.92 0.45 13.50
C TRP A 96 -12.35 -0.07 13.56
N PHE A 97 -12.52 -1.31 13.95
CA PHE A 97 -13.80 -2.00 13.96
C PHE A 97 -14.06 -2.64 15.33
N ALA A 98 -15.27 -2.52 15.85
CA ALA A 98 -15.71 -3.43 16.89
C ALA A 98 -15.81 -4.84 16.28
N ALA A 99 -15.24 -5.86 16.92
CA ALA A 99 -15.24 -7.21 16.35
C ALA A 99 -16.66 -7.76 16.10
N ALA A 100 -17.66 -7.27 16.85
CA ALA A 100 -19.06 -7.62 16.66
C ALA A 100 -19.64 -7.16 15.31
N THR A 101 -19.07 -6.14 14.66
CA THR A 101 -19.51 -5.62 13.35
C THR A 101 -18.90 -6.38 12.17
N LEU A 102 -17.93 -7.25 12.43
CA LEU A 102 -17.27 -8.07 11.42
C LEU A 102 -17.86 -9.49 11.40
N GLY A 103 -17.83 -10.13 10.23
CA GLY A 103 -18.19 -11.54 10.08
C GLY A 103 -17.27 -12.48 10.87
N ALA A 104 -17.63 -13.76 10.98
CA ALA A 104 -16.73 -14.79 11.50
C ALA A 104 -15.48 -14.94 10.62
N THR A 105 -15.63 -14.62 9.33
CA THR A 105 -14.55 -14.59 8.35
C THR A 105 -14.69 -13.36 7.46
N GLU A 106 -13.56 -12.79 7.00
CA GLU A 106 -13.56 -11.73 5.98
C GLU A 106 -12.59 -12.10 4.85
N ALA A 107 -13.00 -11.85 3.63
CA ALA A 107 -12.13 -12.02 2.47
C ALA A 107 -11.04 -10.94 2.48
N VAL A 108 -9.80 -11.35 2.29
CA VAL A 108 -8.65 -10.45 2.15
C VAL A 108 -8.13 -10.53 0.73
N THR A 109 -8.14 -9.39 0.03
CA THR A 109 -7.50 -9.27 -1.29
C THR A 109 -6.20 -8.49 -1.14
N VAL A 110 -5.12 -9.03 -1.66
CA VAL A 110 -3.83 -8.33 -1.74
C VAL A 110 -3.52 -8.07 -3.21
N GLY A 111 -3.45 -6.80 -3.58
CA GLY A 111 -3.19 -6.38 -4.95
C GLY A 111 -1.76 -6.70 -5.37
N ALA A 112 -1.58 -7.26 -6.54
CA ALA A 112 -0.27 -7.43 -7.15
C ALA A 112 0.33 -6.07 -7.53
N GLY A 113 1.64 -5.99 -7.60
CA GLY A 113 2.32 -4.86 -8.24
C GLY A 113 2.02 -4.86 -9.75
N GLY A 114 1.95 -3.67 -10.33
CA GLY A 114 1.75 -3.47 -11.77
C GLY A 114 2.89 -4.09 -12.58
N THR A 115 2.59 -4.62 -13.75
CA THR A 115 3.58 -5.28 -14.62
C THR A 115 4.54 -4.26 -15.21
N ALA A 116 5.78 -4.70 -15.46
CA ALA A 116 6.76 -3.93 -16.19
C ALA A 116 6.33 -3.75 -17.65
N GLY A 117 6.50 -2.55 -18.23
CA GLY A 117 6.44 -2.37 -19.67
C GLY A 117 7.59 -3.13 -20.34
N ALA A 118 7.28 -3.91 -21.36
CA ALA A 118 8.30 -4.61 -22.14
C ALA A 118 9.28 -3.61 -22.80
N ALA A 119 10.46 -4.08 -23.22
CA ALA A 119 11.40 -3.24 -23.94
C ALA A 119 10.76 -2.63 -25.20
N GLY A 120 10.97 -1.36 -25.42
CA GLY A 120 10.32 -0.58 -26.48
C GLY A 120 9.30 0.41 -25.93
N ALA A 121 8.42 0.88 -26.81
CA ALA A 121 7.35 1.83 -26.47
C ALA A 121 6.13 1.09 -25.86
N ASN A 122 6.34 0.43 -24.73
CA ASN A 122 5.31 -0.32 -24.01
C ASN A 122 5.07 0.31 -22.62
N ALA A 123 3.80 0.61 -22.31
CA ALA A 123 3.41 1.13 -21.01
C ALA A 123 3.56 0.08 -19.90
N GLY A 124 3.75 0.54 -18.68
CA GLY A 124 3.63 -0.28 -17.47
C GLY A 124 2.16 -0.54 -17.13
N GLY A 125 1.91 -1.62 -16.37
CA GLY A 125 0.56 -1.94 -15.89
C GLY A 125 0.24 -1.27 -14.57
N ASN A 126 -1.05 -1.09 -14.28
CA ASN A 126 -1.54 -0.60 -13.00
C ASN A 126 -1.33 -1.63 -11.90
N GLY A 127 -1.10 -1.16 -10.69
CA GLY A 127 -1.13 -1.95 -9.47
C GLY A 127 -2.54 -2.48 -9.18
N GLY A 128 -2.61 -3.64 -8.52
CA GLY A 128 -3.86 -4.24 -8.10
C GLY A 128 -4.42 -3.56 -6.85
N ALA A 129 -5.76 -3.53 -6.75
CA ALA A 129 -6.46 -3.10 -5.55
C ALA A 129 -6.29 -4.11 -4.41
N SER A 130 -6.24 -3.61 -3.16
CA SER A 130 -6.28 -4.43 -1.94
C SER A 130 -7.56 -4.16 -1.16
N SER A 131 -8.06 -5.16 -0.43
CA SER A 131 -9.28 -4.99 0.37
C SER A 131 -9.31 -5.90 1.59
N PHE A 132 -10.11 -5.47 2.58
CA PHE A 132 -10.56 -6.29 3.71
C PHE A 132 -12.08 -6.34 3.69
N GLY A 133 -12.65 -7.46 3.25
CA GLY A 133 -14.08 -7.63 3.02
C GLY A 133 -14.66 -6.49 2.17
N ALA A 134 -15.84 -6.03 2.56
CA ALA A 134 -16.46 -4.82 2.04
C ALA A 134 -16.14 -3.56 2.89
N HIS A 135 -15.32 -3.71 3.94
CA HIS A 135 -15.07 -2.68 4.95
C HIS A 135 -14.03 -1.65 4.53
N ILE A 136 -12.97 -2.11 3.84
CA ILE A 136 -11.91 -1.24 3.31
C ILE A 136 -11.52 -1.73 1.92
N THR A 137 -11.46 -0.81 0.97
CA THR A 137 -10.83 -1.03 -0.33
C THR A 137 -9.81 0.08 -0.60
N CYS A 138 -8.67 -0.26 -1.17
CA CYS A 138 -7.65 0.67 -1.61
C CYS A 138 -7.35 0.43 -3.09
N SER A 139 -7.19 1.50 -3.86
CA SER A 139 -6.89 1.44 -5.29
C SER A 139 -5.39 1.31 -5.53
N GLY A 140 -5.00 0.50 -6.51
CA GLY A 140 -3.61 0.45 -6.96
C GLY A 140 -3.13 1.75 -7.58
N GLY A 141 -1.82 1.97 -7.60
CA GLY A 141 -1.21 3.07 -8.33
C GLY A 141 -1.21 2.81 -9.83
N ASP A 142 -1.31 3.86 -10.64
CA ASP A 142 -1.29 3.72 -12.09
C ASP A 142 0.09 3.34 -12.61
N GLY A 143 0.11 2.55 -13.69
CA GLY A 143 1.31 2.29 -14.47
C GLY A 143 1.68 3.48 -15.35
N SER A 144 2.97 3.72 -15.55
CA SER A 144 3.39 4.83 -16.39
C SER A 144 3.35 4.51 -17.87
N GLN A 145 3.19 5.55 -18.67
CA GLN A 145 3.31 5.45 -20.11
C GLN A 145 4.74 5.07 -20.53
N ALA A 146 4.87 4.61 -21.77
CA ALA A 146 6.18 4.31 -22.37
C ALA A 146 7.02 5.59 -22.56
N GLY A 147 8.33 5.45 -22.55
CA GLY A 147 9.25 6.48 -22.99
C GLY A 147 9.12 6.77 -24.48
N THR A 148 9.45 7.99 -24.89
CA THR A 148 9.45 8.45 -26.28
C THR A 148 10.85 8.86 -26.70
N ALA A 149 11.33 8.38 -27.84
CA ALA A 149 12.60 8.82 -28.42
C ALA A 149 12.47 10.25 -28.97
N SER A 150 13.38 11.12 -28.59
CA SER A 150 13.38 12.53 -29.01
C SER A 150 14.80 13.05 -29.23
N SER A 151 14.97 13.86 -30.28
CA SER A 151 16.17 14.65 -30.55
C SER A 151 15.92 16.16 -30.35
N GLY A 152 14.69 16.54 -29.94
CA GLY A 152 14.29 17.93 -29.72
C GLY A 152 15.02 18.61 -28.56
N ALA A 153 14.89 19.92 -28.46
CA ALA A 153 15.49 20.74 -27.41
C ALA A 153 15.01 20.28 -26.01
N SER A 154 13.74 19.91 -25.87
CA SER A 154 13.23 19.21 -24.71
C SER A 154 11.95 18.41 -25.05
N ALA A 155 11.77 17.25 -24.40
CA ALA A 155 10.52 16.51 -24.41
C ALA A 155 10.28 15.97 -23.01
N SER A 156 9.05 16.08 -22.49
CA SER A 156 8.69 15.60 -21.15
C SER A 156 7.44 14.74 -21.20
N LEU A 157 7.38 13.75 -20.30
CA LEU A 157 6.22 12.90 -20.06
C LEU A 157 5.84 12.99 -18.60
N ALA A 158 4.55 13.14 -18.29
CA ALA A 158 4.05 13.14 -16.91
C ALA A 158 4.28 11.79 -16.25
N GLY A 159 4.46 11.78 -14.94
CA GLY A 159 4.43 10.58 -14.12
C GLY A 159 3.02 9.97 -14.08
N ALA A 160 2.92 8.75 -13.57
CA ALA A 160 1.65 8.09 -13.35
C ALA A 160 0.95 8.63 -12.08
N ASP A 161 -0.37 8.57 -12.04
CA ASP A 161 -1.16 9.09 -10.93
C ASP A 161 -1.20 8.09 -9.77
N GLY A 162 -1.07 8.60 -8.53
CA GLY A 162 -1.18 7.81 -7.31
C GLY A 162 -2.53 7.15 -7.13
N GLY A 163 -2.55 5.94 -6.54
CA GLY A 163 -3.79 5.24 -6.25
C GLY A 163 -4.70 6.08 -5.37
N THR A 164 -5.96 6.27 -5.79
CA THR A 164 -6.99 7.02 -5.07
C THR A 164 -8.37 6.40 -5.33
N GLY A 165 -9.39 6.85 -4.61
CA GLY A 165 -10.78 6.48 -4.89
C GLY A 165 -11.24 5.16 -4.30
N GLY A 166 -10.47 4.51 -3.46
CA GLY A 166 -10.94 3.40 -2.65
C GLY A 166 -12.03 3.83 -1.64
N SER A 167 -12.54 2.91 -0.84
CA SER A 167 -13.62 3.17 0.11
C SER A 167 -13.34 2.61 1.51
N GLY A 168 -14.07 3.12 2.51
CA GLY A 168 -13.99 2.67 3.89
C GLY A 168 -12.70 3.09 4.60
N GLY A 169 -12.53 2.59 5.85
CA GLY A 169 -11.44 3.03 6.72
C GLY A 169 -11.67 4.41 7.34
N SER A 170 -10.97 4.67 8.43
CA SER A 170 -11.04 5.93 9.19
C SER A 170 -9.95 6.93 8.76
N VAL A 171 -8.84 6.41 8.25
CA VAL A 171 -7.72 7.18 7.70
C VAL A 171 -7.42 6.65 6.32
N ARG A 172 -7.26 7.53 5.34
CA ARG A 172 -6.90 7.20 3.96
C ARG A 172 -5.78 8.11 3.49
N VAL A 173 -4.83 7.55 2.79
CA VAL A 173 -3.69 8.29 2.22
C VAL A 173 -3.55 7.87 0.76
N PRO A 174 -3.68 8.80 -0.18
CA PRO A 174 -3.40 8.51 -1.59
C PRO A 174 -1.98 7.98 -1.77
N GLY A 175 -1.77 7.18 -2.78
CA GLY A 175 -0.43 6.86 -3.25
C GLY A 175 0.28 8.09 -3.79
N GLY A 176 1.60 8.11 -3.75
CA GLY A 176 2.39 9.18 -4.37
C GLY A 176 2.42 9.02 -5.88
N ASP A 177 2.40 10.13 -6.61
CA ASP A 177 2.55 10.14 -8.07
C ASP A 177 3.94 9.64 -8.48
N GLY A 178 4.03 9.03 -9.63
CA GLY A 178 5.29 8.72 -10.29
C GLY A 178 6.03 9.98 -10.75
N GLY A 179 7.36 9.91 -10.78
CA GLY A 179 8.18 11.01 -11.29
C GLY A 179 8.02 11.18 -12.81
N CYS A 180 8.03 12.44 -13.27
CA CYS A 180 8.06 12.75 -14.69
C CYS A 180 9.38 12.29 -15.33
N SER A 181 9.39 12.08 -16.63
CA SER A 181 10.61 11.91 -17.41
C SER A 181 10.84 13.07 -18.35
N GLN A 182 12.09 13.36 -18.65
CA GLN A 182 12.48 14.42 -19.58
C GLN A 182 13.68 14.01 -20.40
N THR A 183 13.72 14.44 -21.66
CA THR A 183 14.90 14.44 -22.50
C THR A 183 15.24 15.87 -22.92
N MET A 184 16.53 16.22 -22.94
CA MET A 184 17.02 17.53 -23.38
C MET A 184 18.12 17.33 -24.41
N SER A 185 17.94 17.89 -25.61
CA SER A 185 18.92 17.81 -26.72
C SER A 185 19.40 16.36 -26.98
N GLY A 186 18.47 15.39 -26.96
CA GLY A 186 18.76 13.97 -27.18
C GLY A 186 19.39 13.26 -25.98
N PHE A 187 19.46 13.88 -24.79
CA PHE A 187 19.93 13.21 -23.55
C PHE A 187 18.79 13.05 -22.54
N PRO A 188 18.68 11.88 -21.88
CA PRO A 188 17.69 11.70 -20.84
C PRO A 188 18.08 12.45 -19.57
N VAL A 189 17.15 13.27 -19.06
CA VAL A 189 17.21 13.88 -17.73
C VAL A 189 16.24 13.12 -16.84
N LYS A 190 16.73 12.49 -15.77
CA LYS A 190 15.96 11.54 -14.99
C LYS A 190 15.37 12.19 -13.76
N PHE A 191 14.06 12.39 -13.75
CA PHE A 191 13.23 12.63 -12.56
C PHE A 191 12.21 11.49 -12.35
N ASN A 192 12.38 10.37 -13.03
CA ASN A 192 11.47 9.25 -13.19
C ASN A 192 11.46 8.28 -12.01
N ASN A 193 11.47 8.81 -10.78
CA ASN A 193 11.30 8.01 -9.57
C ASN A 193 9.93 7.31 -9.58
N GLY A 194 9.84 6.15 -8.93
CA GLY A 194 8.55 5.55 -8.63
C GLY A 194 7.84 6.32 -7.53
N GLY A 195 6.51 6.35 -7.55
CA GLY A 195 5.69 6.94 -6.50
C GLY A 195 5.83 6.19 -5.19
N GLY A 196 5.83 6.90 -4.07
CA GLY A 196 5.89 6.30 -2.74
C GLY A 196 4.53 5.78 -2.27
N SER A 197 4.54 4.86 -1.32
CA SER A 197 3.38 4.42 -0.57
C SER A 197 3.64 4.57 0.93
N VAL A 198 2.61 4.41 1.76
CA VAL A 198 2.75 4.57 3.23
C VAL A 198 3.63 3.48 3.83
N LEU A 199 3.47 2.23 3.38
CA LEU A 199 4.21 1.08 3.90
C LEU A 199 5.43 0.70 3.05
N GLY A 200 5.64 1.40 1.92
CA GLY A 200 6.80 1.22 1.04
C GLY A 200 7.40 2.55 0.63
N ALA A 201 8.70 2.64 0.66
CA ALA A 201 9.41 3.85 0.27
C ALA A 201 9.26 4.13 -1.23
N MET A 202 9.46 5.39 -1.61
CA MET A 202 9.62 5.80 -3.00
C MET A 202 10.82 5.08 -3.63
N GLN A 203 10.65 4.48 -4.81
CA GLN A 203 11.76 3.91 -5.57
C GLN A 203 12.51 5.03 -6.28
N ARG A 204 13.75 5.22 -5.90
CA ARG A 204 14.62 6.21 -6.52
C ARG A 204 15.08 5.75 -7.91
N SER A 205 15.13 6.64 -8.88
CA SER A 205 15.73 6.39 -10.19
C SER A 205 17.26 6.22 -10.08
N SER A 206 17.87 5.59 -11.08
CA SER A 206 19.31 5.27 -11.12
C SER A 206 20.25 6.46 -11.33
N GLY A 207 19.72 7.70 -11.26
CA GLY A 207 20.50 8.92 -11.48
C GLY A 207 20.69 9.28 -12.97
N ILE A 208 21.36 10.40 -13.24
CA ILE A 208 21.63 10.89 -14.61
C ILE A 208 22.70 9.99 -15.25
N SER A 209 22.38 9.42 -16.41
CA SER A 209 23.33 8.63 -17.20
C SER A 209 23.04 8.86 -18.67
N VAL A 210 24.08 9.05 -19.45
CA VAL A 210 24.00 9.09 -20.92
C VAL A 210 23.92 7.67 -21.53
N GLY A 211 24.06 6.65 -20.72
CA GLY A 211 23.95 5.24 -21.11
C GLY A 211 22.53 4.71 -21.03
N GLN A 212 22.42 3.42 -21.25
CA GLN A 212 21.20 2.64 -21.12
C GLN A 212 20.94 2.28 -19.66
N THR A 213 19.71 2.48 -19.19
CA THR A 213 19.28 2.05 -17.85
C THR A 213 17.87 1.50 -17.90
N ALA A 214 17.67 0.26 -17.47
CA ALA A 214 16.35 -0.32 -17.29
C ALA A 214 15.62 0.34 -16.12
N GLY A 215 14.30 0.20 -16.06
CA GLY A 215 13.50 0.56 -14.89
C GLY A 215 13.97 -0.19 -13.64
N ILE A 216 13.63 0.33 -12.47
CA ILE A 216 13.91 -0.29 -11.17
C ILE A 216 12.59 -0.62 -10.48
N ALA A 217 12.45 -1.86 -9.98
CA ALA A 217 11.23 -2.33 -9.36
C ALA A 217 10.82 -1.47 -8.15
N GLY A 218 9.51 -1.29 -8.00
CA GLY A 218 8.93 -0.59 -6.86
C GLY A 218 9.20 -1.33 -5.55
N ASN A 219 9.34 -0.56 -4.47
CA ASN A 219 9.56 -1.13 -3.14
C ASN A 219 8.28 -1.80 -2.60
N SER A 220 8.44 -2.88 -1.87
CA SER A 220 7.37 -3.46 -1.06
C SER A 220 7.17 -2.57 0.18
N TYR A 221 5.95 -2.18 0.54
CA TYR A 221 4.71 -2.60 -0.09
C TYR A 221 4.05 -1.40 -0.79
N GLY A 222 3.57 -1.63 -2.03
CA GLY A 222 2.76 -0.63 -2.74
C GLY A 222 3.55 0.49 -3.42
N GLY A 223 4.87 0.45 -3.42
CA GLY A 223 5.69 1.46 -4.11
C GLY A 223 5.63 1.30 -5.63
N GLY A 224 5.57 2.42 -6.36
CA GLY A 224 5.67 2.46 -7.81
C GLY A 224 7.09 2.19 -8.32
N ALA A 225 7.22 1.67 -9.55
CA ALA A 225 8.51 1.42 -10.18
C ALA A 225 9.15 2.69 -10.74
N ALA A 226 10.47 2.81 -10.66
CA ALA A 226 11.17 3.89 -11.34
C ALA A 226 11.32 3.59 -12.85
N GLY A 227 11.23 4.62 -13.67
CA GLY A 227 11.33 4.52 -15.12
C GLY A 227 12.75 4.23 -15.63
N GLY A 228 12.85 3.74 -16.86
CA GLY A 228 14.09 3.52 -17.58
C GLY A 228 14.53 4.72 -18.42
N SER A 229 15.70 4.62 -19.06
CA SER A 229 16.19 5.63 -20.00
C SER A 229 17.22 5.08 -20.96
N ASN A 230 17.30 5.71 -22.14
CA ASN A 230 18.29 5.48 -23.18
C ASN A 230 18.96 6.78 -23.59
N GLY A 231 20.29 6.75 -23.70
CA GLY A 231 21.06 7.74 -24.44
C GLY A 231 21.05 7.45 -25.95
N PRO A 232 21.85 8.23 -26.76
CA PRO A 232 21.90 8.07 -28.20
C PRO A 232 22.42 6.71 -28.67
N SER A 233 21.85 6.21 -29.79
CA SER A 233 22.29 5.00 -30.48
C SER A 233 22.26 3.71 -29.62
N LEU A 234 21.24 3.58 -28.76
CA LEU A 234 21.07 2.42 -27.86
C LEU A 234 19.80 1.63 -28.20
N SER A 235 19.86 0.33 -27.87
CA SER A 235 18.71 -0.58 -28.00
C SER A 235 17.62 -0.25 -26.97
N SER A 236 16.40 -0.74 -27.20
CA SER A 236 15.28 -0.56 -26.26
C SER A 236 15.55 -1.24 -24.91
N VAL A 237 14.97 -0.69 -23.84
CA VAL A 237 14.98 -1.29 -22.49
C VAL A 237 13.59 -1.47 -21.93
N ALA A 238 13.44 -2.46 -21.05
CA ALA A 238 12.21 -2.68 -20.31
C ALA A 238 12.08 -1.67 -19.15
N GLY A 239 10.83 -1.42 -18.77
CA GLY A 239 10.47 -0.84 -17.48
C GLY A 239 10.67 -1.85 -16.34
N ALA A 240 10.02 -1.59 -15.21
CA ALA A 240 10.05 -2.48 -14.06
C ALA A 240 8.67 -2.62 -13.42
N ALA A 241 8.47 -3.69 -12.65
CA ALA A 241 7.22 -3.95 -11.94
C ALA A 241 7.08 -3.07 -10.69
N GLY A 242 5.86 -2.69 -10.35
CA GLY A 242 5.52 -2.08 -9.07
C GLY A 242 5.61 -3.06 -7.90
N GLY A 243 5.66 -2.54 -6.68
CA GLY A 243 5.63 -3.35 -5.46
C GLY A 243 4.24 -3.92 -5.16
N PRO A 244 4.12 -5.15 -4.64
CA PRO A 244 2.83 -5.71 -4.23
C PRO A 244 2.25 -4.96 -3.03
N GLY A 245 0.93 -5.09 -2.83
CA GLY A 245 0.24 -4.60 -1.64
C GLY A 245 0.47 -5.49 -0.42
N ILE A 246 -0.20 -5.13 0.69
CA ILE A 246 -0.23 -5.89 1.94
C ILE A 246 -1.50 -5.55 2.72
N VAL A 247 -2.01 -6.51 3.49
CA VAL A 247 -3.05 -6.27 4.50
C VAL A 247 -2.57 -6.78 5.84
N VAL A 248 -2.66 -5.93 6.87
CA VAL A 248 -2.32 -6.29 8.25
C VAL A 248 -3.56 -6.15 9.12
N VAL A 249 -3.91 -7.20 9.83
CA VAL A 249 -5.06 -7.25 10.74
C VAL A 249 -4.57 -7.49 12.15
N THR A 250 -4.74 -6.50 13.02
CA THR A 250 -4.40 -6.57 14.45
C THR A 250 -5.68 -6.70 15.26
N THR A 251 -5.83 -7.80 15.98
CA THR A 251 -7.01 -8.09 16.81
C THR A 251 -6.66 -8.00 18.28
N LEU A 252 -7.39 -7.17 19.02
CA LEU A 252 -7.34 -7.11 20.48
C LEU A 252 -8.41 -8.04 21.03
N LYS A 253 -8.01 -8.98 21.89
CA LYS A 253 -8.88 -10.00 22.50
C LYS A 253 -9.10 -9.70 23.98
N ALA A 254 -10.22 -10.19 24.51
CA ALA A 254 -10.47 -10.25 25.95
C ALA A 254 -9.65 -11.34 26.58
#